data_3738270738d1a8a49a6f9ffa98aa63ef
#
_entry.id   3738270738d1a8a49a6f9ffa98aa63ef
#
_cell.length_a   1.000
_cell.length_b   1.000
_cell.length_c   1.000
_cell.angle_alpha   90.00
_cell.angle_beta   90.00
_cell.angle_gamma   90.00
#
_symmetry.space_group_name_H-M   'P 1'
#
loop_
_entity.id
_entity.type
_entity.pdbx_description
1 polymer ?
#
loop_
_entity_poly.entity_id
_entity_poly.type
_entity_poly.pdbx_seq_one_letter_code
_entity_poly.pdbx_strand_id
1 'polypeptide(L)'
;MIIDCHAHLVPPSLLEAIRTQATGFPSIRVIDQDGSIGFSFAGGKPTRPVSKLLSDLTGRLKWMDEQKIDRQVNGAWVDMFGYEVPAEEGARWSRLINTHLAQQARSEPRFIPLATVPLQHGQLA
;
A
#
# COMPACT_ATOMS: atom_id res chain seq x y z
N MET A 1 -14.93 -9.70 -20.70
CA MET A 1 -13.93 -9.35 -19.68
C MET A 1 -14.47 -8.21 -18.83
N ILE A 2 -14.52 -8.40 -17.52
CA ILE A 2 -14.97 -7.39 -16.53
C ILE A 2 -13.74 -6.94 -15.73
N ILE A 3 -13.50 -5.63 -15.68
CA ILE A 3 -12.40 -5.03 -14.94
C ILE A 3 -12.97 -4.09 -13.88
N ASP A 4 -12.66 -4.36 -12.61
CA ASP A 4 -12.88 -3.41 -11.54
C ASP A 4 -11.76 -2.37 -11.58
N CYS A 5 -12.12 -1.12 -11.86
CA CYS A 5 -11.15 -0.04 -12.11
C CYS A 5 -10.74 0.74 -10.85
N HIS A 6 -11.26 0.40 -9.67
CA HIS A 6 -10.94 1.12 -8.44
C HIS A 6 -10.93 0.21 -7.22
N ALA A 7 -9.74 -0.21 -6.82
CA ALA A 7 -9.54 -0.91 -5.57
C ALA A 7 -8.22 -0.49 -4.91
N HIS A 8 -8.11 -0.77 -3.62
CA HIS A 8 -6.88 -0.56 -2.86
C HIS A 8 -6.34 -1.89 -2.34
N LEU A 9 -5.03 -2.00 -2.32
CA LEU A 9 -4.32 -3.19 -1.87
C LEU A 9 -3.13 -2.81 -0.99
N VAL A 10 -2.95 -3.55 0.09
CA VAL A 10 -1.74 -3.50 0.91
C VAL A 10 -1.19 -4.93 0.96
N PRO A 11 -0.22 -5.27 0.10
CA PRO A 11 0.34 -6.62 0.06
C PRO A 11 0.86 -7.06 1.43
N PRO A 12 0.64 -8.31 1.87
CA PRO A 12 1.19 -8.82 3.12
C PRO A 12 2.71 -8.67 3.21
N SER A 13 3.42 -8.85 2.09
CA SER A 13 4.87 -8.65 2.00
C SER A 13 5.29 -7.20 2.27
N LEU A 14 4.45 -6.22 1.92
CA LEU A 14 4.70 -4.82 2.25
C LEU A 14 4.58 -4.57 3.75
N LEU A 15 3.55 -5.14 4.39
CA LEU A 15 3.38 -5.01 5.84
C LEU A 15 4.57 -5.60 6.61
N GLU A 16 5.08 -6.73 6.16
CA GLU A 16 6.26 -7.36 6.75
C GLU A 16 7.52 -6.52 6.53
N ALA A 17 7.73 -6.01 5.31
CA ALA A 17 8.87 -5.13 5.01
C ALA A 17 8.82 -3.84 5.86
N ILE A 18 7.66 -3.25 6.05
CA ILE A 18 7.49 -2.06 6.89
C ILE A 18 7.86 -2.35 8.34
N ARG A 19 7.43 -3.49 8.90
CA ARG A 19 7.77 -3.88 10.28
C ARG A 19 9.28 -4.06 10.46
N THR A 20 9.96 -4.63 9.49
CA THR A 20 11.40 -4.91 9.55
C THR A 20 12.27 -3.71 9.17
N GLN A 21 11.77 -2.77 8.37
CA GLN A 21 12.52 -1.62 7.85
C GLN A 21 12.11 -0.28 8.48
N ALA A 22 11.34 -0.29 9.56
CA ALA A 22 10.82 0.93 10.20
C ALA A 22 11.92 1.97 10.54
N THR A 23 13.13 1.52 10.86
CA THR A 23 14.27 2.39 11.16
C THR A 23 14.82 3.14 9.94
N GLY A 24 14.50 2.70 8.73
CA GLY A 24 14.89 3.36 7.47
C GLY A 24 14.07 4.61 7.13
N PHE A 25 13.00 4.89 7.89
CA PHE A 25 12.05 5.98 7.64
C PHE A 25 11.83 6.79 8.93
N PRO A 26 12.74 7.72 9.29
CA PRO A 26 12.71 8.41 10.57
C PRO A 26 11.47 9.30 10.78
N SER A 27 10.86 9.78 9.69
CA SER A 27 9.62 10.58 9.77
C SER A 27 8.34 9.73 9.70
N ILE A 28 8.46 8.41 9.57
CA ILE A 28 7.33 7.49 9.51
C ILE A 28 7.36 6.55 10.70
N ARG A 29 6.38 6.70 11.57
CA ARG A 29 6.24 5.81 12.73
C ARG A 29 5.17 4.78 12.47
N VAL A 30 5.53 3.51 12.61
CA VAL A 30 4.61 2.38 12.59
C VAL A 30 3.99 2.24 13.97
N ILE A 31 2.68 2.14 14.03
CA ILE A 31 1.90 2.05 15.28
C ILE A 31 1.17 0.71 15.26
N ASP A 32 1.48 -0.16 16.20
CA ASP A 32 0.71 -1.39 16.42
C ASP A 32 -0.59 -1.04 17.16
N GLN A 33 -1.69 -1.54 16.62
CA GLN A 33 -3.04 -1.37 17.17
C GLN A 33 -3.68 -2.76 17.20
N ASP A 34 -3.48 -3.48 18.27
CA ASP A 34 -4.04 -4.84 18.49
C ASP A 34 -3.75 -5.80 17.33
N GLY A 35 -2.49 -5.83 16.88
CA GLY A 35 -2.00 -6.68 15.80
C GLY A 35 -2.27 -6.16 14.38
N SER A 36 -2.97 -5.03 14.25
CA SER A 36 -3.05 -4.26 13.01
C SER A 36 -2.12 -3.06 13.06
N ILE A 37 -1.55 -2.68 11.94
CA ILE A 37 -0.64 -1.53 11.89
C ILE A 37 -1.34 -0.29 11.33
N GLY A 38 -1.00 0.86 11.91
CA GLY A 38 -1.27 2.19 11.39
C GLY A 38 0.03 2.96 11.26
N PHE A 39 -0.05 4.17 10.77
CA PHE A 39 1.11 5.03 10.52
C PHE A 39 0.91 6.40 11.15
N SER A 40 2.02 7.05 11.51
CA SER A 40 2.05 8.49 11.79
C SER A 40 3.18 9.07 10.93
N PHE A 41 2.84 10.04 10.11
CA PHE A 41 3.75 10.71 9.19
C PHE A 41 4.15 12.07 9.73
N ALA A 42 5.45 12.37 9.77
CA ALA A 42 6.02 13.64 10.24
C ALA A 42 5.48 14.10 11.61
N GLY A 43 5.23 13.16 12.52
CA GLY A 43 4.67 13.45 13.86
C GLY A 43 3.18 13.81 13.88
N GLY A 44 2.49 13.66 12.75
CA GLY A 44 1.04 13.89 12.63
C GLY A 44 0.20 12.85 13.38
N LYS A 45 -1.12 13.02 13.31
CA LYS A 45 -2.06 12.06 13.90
C LYS A 45 -1.92 10.68 13.26
N PRO A 46 -2.09 9.60 14.04
CA PRO A 46 -2.13 8.26 13.49
C PRO A 46 -3.22 8.09 12.42
N THR A 47 -2.89 7.32 11.39
CA THR A 47 -3.91 6.82 10.45
C THR A 47 -4.82 5.83 11.15
N ARG A 48 -5.90 5.45 10.49
CA ARG A 48 -6.64 4.24 10.85
C ARG A 48 -5.70 3.02 10.75
N PRO A 49 -5.99 1.93 11.46
CA PRO A 49 -5.28 0.66 11.24
C PRO A 49 -5.54 0.14 9.83
N VAL A 50 -4.54 -0.51 9.23
CA VAL A 50 -4.71 -1.21 7.95
C VAL A 50 -5.77 -2.28 8.10
N SER A 51 -6.85 -2.18 7.35
CA SER A 51 -7.92 -3.18 7.36
C SER A 51 -7.43 -4.51 6.82
N LYS A 52 -7.85 -5.62 7.44
CA LYS A 52 -7.57 -6.97 6.94
C LYS A 52 -8.05 -7.17 5.50
N LEU A 53 -9.15 -6.52 5.09
CA LEU A 53 -9.68 -6.59 3.72
C LEU A 53 -8.71 -6.04 2.67
N LEU A 54 -7.79 -5.14 3.06
CA LEU A 54 -6.76 -4.61 2.16
C LEU A 54 -5.61 -5.59 1.91
N SER A 55 -5.43 -6.59 2.78
CA SER A 55 -4.32 -7.56 2.71
C SER A 55 -4.78 -9.01 2.57
N ASP A 56 -6.06 -9.31 2.66
CA ASP A 56 -6.61 -10.64 2.44
C ASP A 56 -6.73 -10.93 0.94
N LEU A 57 -5.64 -11.44 0.36
CA LEU A 57 -5.58 -11.77 -1.07
C LEU A 57 -6.52 -12.92 -1.43
N THR A 58 -6.60 -13.95 -0.59
CA THR A 58 -7.44 -15.12 -0.83
C THR A 58 -8.91 -14.76 -0.83
N GLY A 59 -9.36 -14.03 0.19
CA GLY A 59 -10.73 -13.54 0.26
C GLY A 59 -11.08 -12.60 -0.90
N ARG A 60 -10.14 -11.77 -1.32
CA ARG A 60 -10.29 -10.88 -2.48
C ARG A 60 -10.49 -11.66 -3.79
N LEU A 61 -9.65 -12.64 -4.07
CA LEU A 61 -9.78 -13.46 -5.27
C LEU A 61 -11.09 -14.23 -5.30
N LYS A 62 -11.48 -14.83 -4.17
CA LYS A 62 -12.78 -15.47 -4.04
C LYS A 62 -13.94 -14.51 -4.33
N TRP A 63 -13.91 -13.31 -3.76
CA TRP A 63 -14.91 -12.27 -4.03
C TRP A 63 -14.93 -11.88 -5.52
N MET A 64 -13.77 -11.72 -6.16
CA MET A 64 -13.68 -11.43 -7.59
C MET A 64 -14.34 -12.55 -8.42
N ASP A 65 -14.14 -13.83 -8.06
CA ASP A 65 -14.76 -14.96 -8.74
C ASP A 65 -16.30 -14.92 -8.60
N GLU A 66 -16.79 -14.67 -7.38
CA GLU A 66 -18.24 -14.56 -7.10
C GLU A 66 -18.88 -13.40 -7.89
N GLN A 67 -18.16 -12.27 -8.05
CA GLN A 67 -18.61 -11.09 -8.80
C GLN A 67 -18.31 -11.18 -10.30
N LYS A 68 -17.68 -12.27 -10.77
CA LYS A 68 -17.26 -12.47 -12.17
C LYS A 68 -16.31 -11.35 -12.67
N ILE A 69 -15.46 -10.83 -11.78
CA ILE A 69 -14.45 -9.83 -12.09
C ILE A 69 -13.20 -10.56 -12.59
N ASP A 70 -12.80 -10.31 -13.83
CA ASP A 70 -11.61 -10.92 -14.43
C ASP A 70 -10.32 -10.28 -13.93
N ARG A 71 -10.32 -8.95 -13.80
CA ARG A 71 -9.16 -8.16 -13.36
C ARG A 71 -9.54 -7.02 -12.46
N GLN A 72 -8.61 -6.59 -11.61
CA GLN A 72 -8.81 -5.47 -10.69
C GLN A 72 -7.61 -4.53 -10.72
N VAL A 73 -7.89 -3.24 -10.90
CA VAL A 73 -6.88 -2.18 -10.81
C VAL A 73 -6.70 -1.82 -9.34
N ASN A 74 -5.47 -1.96 -8.83
CA ASN A 74 -5.15 -1.81 -7.42
C ASN A 74 -4.13 -0.70 -7.20
N GLY A 75 -4.55 0.40 -6.58
CA GLY A 75 -3.64 1.38 -5.99
C GLY A 75 -3.24 0.99 -4.57
N ALA A 76 -2.20 1.63 -4.03
CA ALA A 76 -1.92 1.55 -2.61
C ALA A 76 -3.06 2.20 -1.80
N TRP A 77 -3.18 1.79 -0.54
CA TRP A 77 -4.14 2.43 0.37
C TRP A 77 -3.77 3.90 0.61
N VAL A 78 -4.74 4.79 0.45
CA VAL A 78 -4.49 6.25 0.42
C VAL A 78 -3.91 6.80 1.73
N ASP A 79 -4.30 6.22 2.86
CA ASP A 79 -3.81 6.66 4.17
C ASP A 79 -2.31 6.35 4.39
N MET A 80 -1.64 5.61 3.48
CA MET A 80 -0.23 5.31 3.59
C MET A 80 0.67 6.08 2.59
N PHE A 81 0.16 7.07 1.88
CA PHE A 81 0.98 7.81 0.90
C PHE A 81 2.08 8.65 1.55
N GLY A 82 1.82 9.23 2.72
CA GLY A 82 2.87 9.93 3.50
C GLY A 82 3.38 11.21 2.84
N TYR A 83 2.51 12.01 2.25
CA TYR A 83 2.91 13.27 1.56
C TYR A 83 3.44 14.34 2.53
N GLU A 84 3.33 14.13 3.84
CA GLU A 84 3.83 15.01 4.89
C GLU A 84 5.32 14.83 5.20
N VAL A 85 5.92 13.71 4.75
CA VAL A 85 7.34 13.43 5.05
C VAL A 85 8.28 14.18 4.11
N PRO A 86 9.58 14.35 4.49
CA PRO A 86 10.58 14.94 3.60
C PRO A 86 10.63 14.25 2.24
N ALA A 87 10.86 15.03 1.18
CA ALA A 87 10.76 14.59 -0.21
C ALA A 87 11.54 13.30 -0.54
N GLU A 88 12.82 13.24 -0.12
CA GLU A 88 13.67 12.07 -0.33
C GLU A 88 13.19 10.83 0.41
N GLU A 89 12.66 11.02 1.62
CA GLU A 89 12.05 9.92 2.38
C GLU A 89 10.76 9.45 1.74
N GLY A 90 9.92 10.38 1.27
CA GLY A 90 8.71 10.09 0.51
C GLY A 90 8.98 9.33 -0.78
N ALA A 91 10.07 9.68 -1.50
CA ALA A 91 10.49 8.95 -2.69
C ALA A 91 10.89 7.50 -2.38
N ARG A 92 11.64 7.27 -1.29
CA ARG A 92 11.99 5.91 -0.85
C ARG A 92 10.76 5.13 -0.39
N TRP A 93 9.85 5.78 0.33
CA TRP A 93 8.60 5.20 0.80
C TRP A 93 7.69 4.78 -0.36
N SER A 94 7.47 5.67 -1.34
CA SER A 94 6.72 5.36 -2.57
C SER A 94 7.35 4.19 -3.33
N ARG A 95 8.68 4.15 -3.42
CA ARG A 95 9.41 3.06 -4.07
C ARG A 95 9.22 1.72 -3.36
N LEU A 96 9.23 1.71 -2.02
CA LEU A 96 8.94 0.52 -1.23
C LEU A 96 7.53 -0.01 -1.54
N ILE A 97 6.52 0.85 -1.47
CA ILE A 97 5.13 0.52 -1.78
C ILE A 97 5.01 -0.07 -3.20
N ASN A 98 5.53 0.63 -4.19
CA ASN A 98 5.44 0.24 -5.59
C ASN A 98 6.13 -1.10 -5.88
N THR A 99 7.26 -1.36 -5.24
CA THR A 99 7.98 -2.63 -5.37
C THR A 99 7.11 -3.80 -4.93
N HIS A 100 6.45 -3.70 -3.80
CA HIS A 100 5.60 -4.77 -3.28
C HIS A 100 4.29 -4.94 -4.07
N LEU A 101 3.68 -3.84 -4.54
CA LEU A 101 2.53 -3.91 -5.44
C LEU A 101 2.90 -4.60 -6.76
N ALA A 102 4.03 -4.25 -7.35
CA ALA A 102 4.50 -4.88 -8.59
C ALA A 102 4.85 -6.36 -8.38
N GLN A 103 5.43 -6.74 -7.24
CA GLN A 103 5.68 -8.14 -6.89
C GLN A 103 4.37 -8.92 -6.77
N GLN A 104 3.37 -8.35 -6.10
CA GLN A 104 2.07 -8.97 -5.96
C GLN A 104 1.39 -9.18 -7.33
N ALA A 105 1.45 -8.21 -8.23
CA ALA A 105 0.88 -8.33 -9.57
C ALA A 105 1.61 -9.37 -10.45
N ARG A 106 2.91 -9.57 -10.23
CA ARG A 106 3.64 -10.67 -10.90
C ARG A 106 3.21 -12.05 -10.42
N SER A 107 2.85 -12.16 -9.13
CA SER A 107 2.37 -13.43 -8.54
C SER A 107 0.91 -13.72 -8.88
N GLU A 108 0.11 -12.68 -9.10
CA GLU A 108 -1.32 -12.78 -9.42
C GLU A 108 -1.66 -11.80 -10.57
N PRO A 109 -1.66 -12.28 -11.82
CA PRO A 109 -1.87 -11.43 -13.01
C PRO A 109 -3.25 -10.78 -13.12
N ARG A 110 -4.19 -11.16 -12.29
CA ARG A 110 -5.52 -10.52 -12.20
C ARG A 110 -5.43 -9.13 -11.55
N PHE A 111 -4.36 -8.84 -10.80
CA PHE A 111 -4.11 -7.52 -10.21
C PHE A 111 -3.31 -6.65 -11.17
N ILE A 112 -3.81 -5.46 -11.45
CA ILE A 112 -3.16 -4.43 -12.26
C ILE A 112 -2.70 -3.33 -11.30
N PRO A 113 -1.41 -3.22 -10.98
CA PRO A 113 -0.94 -2.27 -9.98
C PRO A 113 -0.90 -0.85 -10.52
N LEU A 114 -1.29 0.11 -9.70
CA LEU A 114 -1.02 1.54 -9.89
C LEU A 114 0.08 1.98 -8.95
N ALA A 115 1.07 2.66 -9.49
CA ALA A 115 2.15 3.23 -8.69
C ALA A 115 1.69 4.50 -7.96
N THR A 116 2.27 4.73 -6.78
CA THR A 116 2.25 6.03 -6.10
C THR A 116 3.56 6.77 -6.32
N VAL A 117 3.53 8.09 -6.23
CA VAL A 117 4.69 8.98 -6.39
C VAL A 117 4.70 10.02 -5.28
N PRO A 118 5.87 10.60 -4.93
CA PRO A 118 5.97 11.62 -3.88
C PRO A 118 5.46 12.98 -4.39
N LEU A 119 4.13 13.15 -4.44
CA LEU A 119 3.47 14.34 -5.00
C LEU A 119 3.87 15.66 -4.31
N GLN A 120 4.39 15.60 -3.09
CA GLN A 120 4.92 16.77 -2.37
C GLN A 120 6.18 17.36 -3.04
N HIS A 121 6.78 16.67 -4.00
CA HIS A 121 7.99 17.11 -4.68
C HIS A 121 8.02 16.67 -6.15
N GLY A 122 7.56 17.52 -7.04
CA GLY A 122 7.36 17.20 -8.46
C GLY A 122 8.61 16.76 -9.24
N GLN A 123 9.81 17.08 -8.78
CA GLN A 123 11.06 16.61 -9.40
C GLN A 123 11.40 15.16 -9.05
N LEU A 124 10.81 14.61 -7.98
CA LEU A 124 11.02 13.23 -7.52
C LEU A 124 9.84 12.32 -7.85
N ALA A 125 8.74 12.89 -8.35
CA ALA A 125 7.50 12.19 -8.69
C ALA A 125 7.56 11.41 -10.01
#